data_6bd625334e593b0723a2953a693b586e
#
_entry.id   6bd625334e593b0723a2953a693b586e
#
_cell.length_a   1.000
_cell.length_b   1.000
_cell.length_c   1.000
_cell.angle_alpha   90.00
_cell.angle_beta   90.00
_cell.angle_gamma   90.00
#
_symmetry.space_group_name_H-M   'P 1'
#
loop_
_entity.id
_entity.type
_entity.pdbx_description
1 polymer ?
#
loop_
_entity_poly.entity_id
_entity_poly.type
_entity_poly.pdbx_seq_one_letter_code
_entity_poly.pdbx_strand_id
1 'polypeptide(L)'
;EAAHRLRRRAPPLAHGDLSFSSNDYLGLAAEPVLAGAAGASASRLVAGERTEHVALEVALATWCGSEGALLFTSGYAANVGLLSALLGPEDLIVSDALNHASIIDGIRLARAHPVVVSHLDTGAVEDALRSGARKDRRAWVVTESYFSMDADSPDLAALRALCDRHGAGLLVDEAHALGVLGPEGRGLAAAAGVAPEAIVGTLGKAFGASGAFVLGCQTLIDWLWNRARSFVFSTGTSPALAATGRARVAQAQAEPWRRERAIALAERLRAGLRALGHSAPGHGPIVPWILGSEPRALEAARALGDAGLHAVAIRPPTVPPGTSRIRFAMTARHREEDVDGVLAVARKLA
;
A
#
# COMPACT_ATOMS: atom_id res chain seq x y z
N GLU A 1 23.24 10.76 -17.49
CA GLU A 1 22.01 10.04 -17.08
C GLU A 1 22.19 9.25 -15.76
N ALA A 2 23.29 8.49 -15.61
CA ALA A 2 23.55 7.70 -14.38
C ALA A 2 23.61 8.56 -13.11
N ALA A 3 24.12 9.78 -13.19
CA ALA A 3 24.26 10.68 -12.02
C ALA A 3 22.92 11.11 -11.41
N HIS A 4 21.86 11.24 -12.22
CA HIS A 4 20.53 11.64 -11.73
C HIS A 4 19.74 10.47 -11.11
N ARG A 5 20.19 9.22 -11.30
CA ARG A 5 19.58 8.03 -10.71
C ARG A 5 20.23 7.60 -9.40
N LEU A 6 21.43 8.12 -9.10
CA LEU A 6 22.11 7.82 -7.86
C LEU A 6 21.35 8.39 -6.66
N ARG A 7 20.99 7.52 -5.73
CA ARG A 7 20.34 7.90 -4.48
C ARG A 7 21.40 8.06 -3.39
N ARG A 8 21.43 9.22 -2.78
CA ARG A 8 22.31 9.49 -1.62
C ARG A 8 21.47 9.42 -0.34
N ARG A 9 22.07 8.95 0.74
CA ARG A 9 21.44 9.00 2.06
C ARG A 9 21.26 10.46 2.45
N ALA A 10 20.00 10.88 2.65
CA ALA A 10 19.68 12.18 3.23
C ALA A 10 19.85 12.14 4.76
N PRO A 11 20.15 13.26 5.41
CA PRO A 11 20.08 13.34 6.88
C PRO A 11 18.65 13.00 7.33
N PRO A 12 18.50 12.42 8.55
CA PRO A 12 17.18 12.19 9.11
C PRO A 12 16.48 13.52 9.36
N LEU A 13 15.16 13.54 9.18
CA LEU A 13 14.34 14.67 9.59
C LEU A 13 14.37 14.81 11.12
N ALA A 14 14.32 16.04 11.62
CA ALA A 14 14.23 16.28 13.05
C ALA A 14 12.87 15.78 13.60
N HIS A 15 12.85 15.49 14.91
CA HIS A 15 11.62 15.07 15.56
C HIS A 15 10.57 16.20 15.47
N GLY A 16 9.44 15.92 14.86
CA GLY A 16 8.36 16.91 14.67
C GLY A 16 8.32 17.53 13.27
N ASP A 17 9.36 17.39 12.45
CA ASP A 17 9.33 17.85 11.07
C ASP A 17 8.22 17.15 10.27
N LEU A 18 7.49 17.93 9.49
CA LEU A 18 6.45 17.43 8.59
C LEU A 18 7.05 17.06 7.24
N SER A 19 6.76 15.84 6.79
CA SER A 19 7.20 15.34 5.49
C SER A 19 6.02 15.07 4.56
N PHE A 20 6.05 15.67 3.39
CA PHE A 20 5.11 15.35 2.30
C PHE A 20 5.41 13.99 1.62
N SER A 21 6.43 13.27 2.07
CA SER A 21 6.78 11.94 1.53
C SER A 21 6.42 10.80 2.49
N SER A 22 5.85 11.10 3.66
CA SER A 22 5.43 10.09 4.64
C SER A 22 4.08 9.49 4.26
N ASN A 23 3.95 8.16 4.36
CA ASN A 23 2.67 7.45 4.20
C ASN A 23 1.85 7.39 5.51
N ASP A 24 2.20 8.14 6.53
CA ASP A 24 1.45 8.28 7.78
C ASP A 24 0.18 9.13 7.55
N TYR A 25 -0.76 8.65 6.75
CA TYR A 25 -1.93 9.42 6.30
C TYR A 25 -2.79 9.96 7.45
N LEU A 26 -2.92 9.19 8.54
CA LEU A 26 -3.71 9.58 9.70
C LEU A 26 -2.92 10.41 10.72
N GLY A 27 -1.60 10.56 10.53
CA GLY A 27 -0.72 11.31 11.43
C GLY A 27 -0.51 10.65 12.79
N LEU A 28 -0.52 9.33 12.83
CA LEU A 28 -0.45 8.54 14.07
C LEU A 28 0.95 8.05 14.43
N ALA A 29 1.91 8.11 13.48
CA ALA A 29 3.25 7.54 13.67
C ALA A 29 4.08 8.22 14.78
N ALA A 30 3.77 9.48 15.09
CA ALA A 30 4.44 10.22 16.16
C ALA A 30 3.88 9.94 17.56
N GLU A 31 2.76 9.23 17.66
CA GLU A 31 2.17 8.92 18.96
C GLU A 31 2.90 7.77 19.66
N PRO A 32 2.93 7.74 21.01
CA PRO A 32 3.69 6.74 21.77
C PRO A 32 3.26 5.30 21.47
N VAL A 33 4.23 4.39 21.50
CA VAL A 33 4.00 2.95 21.50
C VAL A 33 3.45 2.52 22.87
N LEU A 34 2.49 1.63 22.90
CA LEU A 34 1.96 1.09 24.15
C LEU A 34 3.03 0.23 24.87
N ALA A 35 3.03 0.27 26.21
CA ALA A 35 3.89 -0.58 27.01
C ALA A 35 3.55 -2.07 26.79
N GLY A 36 4.58 -2.92 26.86
CA GLY A 36 4.43 -4.36 26.66
C GLY A 36 5.78 -5.04 26.40
N ALA A 37 5.74 -6.35 26.15
CA ALA A 37 6.95 -7.09 25.82
C ALA A 37 7.54 -6.63 24.47
N ALA A 38 8.85 -6.32 24.47
CA ALA A 38 9.54 -5.81 23.30
C ALA A 38 9.69 -6.84 22.18
N GLY A 39 9.71 -8.13 22.49
CA GLY A 39 9.89 -9.20 21.50
C GLY A 39 9.07 -10.45 21.79
N ALA A 40 8.76 -11.20 20.74
CA ALA A 40 8.07 -12.48 20.82
C ALA A 40 9.00 -13.65 21.18
N SER A 41 10.31 -13.44 21.03
CA SER A 41 11.40 -14.40 21.37
C SER A 41 11.51 -15.65 20.47
N ALA A 42 10.47 -15.98 19.71
CA ALA A 42 10.44 -17.14 18.82
C ALA A 42 9.44 -16.90 17.65
N SER A 43 9.43 -17.82 16.69
CA SER A 43 8.34 -17.91 15.72
C SER A 43 7.02 -18.19 16.46
N ARG A 44 5.93 -17.63 15.94
CA ARG A 44 4.59 -17.80 16.51
C ARG A 44 4.15 -19.26 16.56
N LEU A 45 4.62 -20.09 15.61
CA LEU A 45 4.35 -21.53 15.61
C LEU A 45 5.03 -22.29 16.75
N VAL A 46 6.10 -21.76 17.33
CA VAL A 46 6.88 -22.45 18.35
C VAL A 46 6.49 -21.97 19.74
N ALA A 47 6.88 -20.74 20.09
CA ALA A 47 6.64 -20.17 21.40
C ALA A 47 6.46 -18.64 21.36
N GLY A 48 6.35 -18.05 20.17
CA GLY A 48 6.24 -16.59 19.97
C GLY A 48 4.81 -16.08 19.93
N GLU A 49 3.79 -16.95 20.00
CA GLU A 49 2.39 -16.53 20.01
C GLU A 49 2.07 -15.75 21.32
N ARG A 50 1.37 -14.63 21.19
CA ARG A 50 0.95 -13.79 22.32
C ARG A 50 -0.50 -13.34 22.14
N THR A 51 -1.17 -13.06 23.25
CA THR A 51 -2.56 -12.57 23.25
C THR A 51 -2.76 -11.30 22.46
N GLU A 52 -1.74 -10.43 22.39
CA GLU A 52 -1.76 -9.20 21.63
C GLU A 52 -1.82 -9.44 20.11
N HIS A 53 -1.17 -10.50 19.63
CA HIS A 53 -1.22 -10.90 18.20
C HIS A 53 -2.66 -11.32 17.86
N VAL A 54 -3.22 -12.25 18.62
CA VAL A 54 -4.57 -12.76 18.40
C VAL A 54 -5.60 -11.63 18.51
N ALA A 55 -5.47 -10.76 19.51
CA ALA A 55 -6.39 -9.64 19.72
C ALA A 55 -6.36 -8.63 18.56
N LEU A 56 -5.18 -8.38 17.96
CA LEU A 56 -5.07 -7.52 16.78
C LEU A 56 -5.66 -8.20 15.53
N GLU A 57 -5.38 -9.49 15.31
CA GLU A 57 -5.94 -10.26 14.19
C GLU A 57 -7.47 -10.30 14.24
N VAL A 58 -8.06 -10.56 15.40
CA VAL A 58 -9.51 -10.51 15.60
C VAL A 58 -10.06 -9.09 15.29
N ALA A 59 -9.40 -8.04 15.77
CA ALA A 59 -9.84 -6.67 15.53
C ALA A 59 -9.81 -6.30 14.03
N LEU A 60 -8.76 -6.71 13.31
CA LEU A 60 -8.60 -6.48 11.88
C LEU A 60 -9.65 -7.26 11.06
N ALA A 61 -9.82 -8.55 11.35
CA ALA A 61 -10.82 -9.38 10.69
C ALA A 61 -12.24 -8.82 10.89
N THR A 62 -12.59 -8.48 12.13
CA THR A 62 -13.90 -7.90 12.48
C THR A 62 -14.13 -6.57 11.75
N TRP A 63 -13.16 -5.65 11.77
CA TRP A 63 -13.28 -4.36 11.11
C TRP A 63 -13.46 -4.47 9.63
N CYS A 64 -12.70 -5.34 8.96
CA CYS A 64 -12.76 -5.52 7.50
C CYS A 64 -13.87 -6.48 7.05
N GLY A 65 -14.58 -7.15 7.97
CA GLY A 65 -15.62 -8.13 7.63
C GLY A 65 -15.06 -9.41 7.01
N SER A 66 -13.84 -9.82 7.42
CA SER A 66 -13.18 -11.05 7.00
C SER A 66 -13.34 -12.16 8.04
N GLU A 67 -13.27 -13.44 7.63
CA GLU A 67 -13.33 -14.57 8.56
C GLU A 67 -12.08 -14.65 9.45
N GLY A 68 -10.90 -14.25 8.92
CA GLY A 68 -9.66 -14.29 9.66
C GLY A 68 -8.63 -13.29 9.17
N ALA A 69 -7.60 -13.10 9.99
CA ALA A 69 -6.42 -12.31 9.70
C ALA A 69 -5.15 -13.03 10.17
N LEU A 70 -4.03 -12.80 9.50
CA LEU A 70 -2.71 -13.28 9.93
C LEU A 70 -1.69 -12.15 9.87
N LEU A 71 -1.00 -11.89 10.98
CA LEU A 71 0.01 -10.84 11.08
C LEU A 71 1.35 -11.27 10.50
N PHE A 72 2.01 -10.31 9.83
CA PHE A 72 3.36 -10.39 9.29
C PHE A 72 4.20 -9.21 9.78
N THR A 73 5.53 -9.33 9.67
CA THR A 73 6.47 -8.28 10.12
C THR A 73 6.45 -7.03 9.24
N SER A 74 6.02 -7.13 7.99
CA SER A 74 5.93 -6.01 7.03
C SER A 74 5.00 -6.37 5.86
N GLY A 75 4.52 -5.36 5.09
CA GLY A 75 3.76 -5.58 3.86
C GLY A 75 4.52 -6.41 2.83
N TYR A 76 5.83 -6.19 2.74
CA TYR A 76 6.69 -7.00 1.88
C TYR A 76 6.64 -8.48 2.29
N ALA A 77 6.79 -8.77 3.59
CA ALA A 77 6.74 -10.14 4.11
C ALA A 77 5.35 -10.78 3.94
N ALA A 78 4.27 -9.98 4.05
CA ALA A 78 2.90 -10.43 3.83
C ALA A 78 2.67 -10.85 2.37
N ASN A 79 3.00 -9.99 1.40
CA ASN A 79 2.88 -10.30 -0.02
C ASN A 79 3.73 -11.52 -0.42
N VAL A 80 5.01 -11.53 -0.03
CA VAL A 80 5.90 -12.67 -0.31
C VAL A 80 5.36 -13.95 0.32
N GLY A 81 4.89 -13.89 1.57
CA GLY A 81 4.33 -15.04 2.28
C GLY A 81 3.07 -15.59 1.65
N LEU A 82 2.11 -14.70 1.35
CA LEU A 82 0.85 -15.04 0.69
C LEU A 82 1.10 -15.70 -0.67
N LEU A 83 1.79 -14.97 -1.55
CA LEU A 83 1.93 -15.39 -2.94
C LEU A 83 2.77 -16.66 -3.09
N SER A 84 3.90 -16.76 -2.36
CA SER A 84 4.75 -17.96 -2.42
C SER A 84 4.13 -19.20 -1.75
N ALA A 85 3.15 -19.02 -0.87
CA ALA A 85 2.43 -20.13 -0.24
C ALA A 85 1.21 -20.59 -1.04
N LEU A 86 0.56 -19.66 -1.76
CA LEU A 86 -0.72 -19.90 -2.45
C LEU A 86 -0.51 -20.30 -3.91
N LEU A 87 0.42 -19.63 -4.60
CA LEU A 87 0.67 -19.81 -6.03
C LEU A 87 1.64 -20.96 -6.30
N GLY A 88 1.53 -21.56 -7.48
CA GLY A 88 2.42 -22.60 -7.96
C GLY A 88 2.87 -22.36 -9.41
N PRO A 89 3.86 -23.14 -9.89
CA PRO A 89 4.43 -22.95 -11.23
C PRO A 89 3.43 -23.20 -12.38
N GLU A 90 2.40 -24.00 -12.13
CA GLU A 90 1.37 -24.32 -13.13
C GLU A 90 0.20 -23.33 -13.15
N ASP A 91 0.11 -22.45 -12.14
CA ASP A 91 -0.99 -21.48 -12.06
C ASP A 91 -0.88 -20.39 -13.13
N LEU A 92 -2.02 -19.96 -13.65
CA LEU A 92 -2.11 -18.74 -14.45
C LEU A 92 -2.16 -17.53 -13.50
N ILE A 93 -1.15 -16.68 -13.59
CA ILE A 93 -1.11 -15.45 -12.79
C ILE A 93 -1.23 -14.28 -13.76
N VAL A 94 -2.27 -13.47 -13.61
CA VAL A 94 -2.42 -12.20 -14.32
C VAL A 94 -2.05 -11.07 -13.36
N SER A 95 -1.00 -10.31 -13.69
CA SER A 95 -0.42 -9.30 -12.80
C SER A 95 -0.35 -7.95 -13.49
N ASP A 96 -0.81 -6.89 -12.82
CA ASP A 96 -0.64 -5.52 -13.30
C ASP A 96 0.87 -5.15 -13.41
N ALA A 97 1.23 -4.42 -14.47
CA ALA A 97 2.61 -4.03 -14.77
C ALA A 97 3.24 -3.13 -13.71
N LEU A 98 2.43 -2.41 -12.93
CA LEU A 98 2.91 -1.50 -11.87
C LEU A 98 2.75 -2.05 -10.46
N ASN A 99 2.42 -3.33 -10.30
CA ASN A 99 2.36 -3.98 -9.01
C ASN A 99 3.66 -3.79 -8.22
N HIS A 100 3.53 -3.66 -6.91
CA HIS A 100 4.64 -3.47 -5.99
C HIS A 100 5.68 -4.59 -6.07
N ALA A 101 6.96 -4.26 -5.84
CA ALA A 101 8.09 -5.20 -5.92
C ALA A 101 7.86 -6.47 -5.07
N SER A 102 7.19 -6.38 -3.92
CA SER A 102 6.88 -7.53 -3.08
C SER A 102 5.91 -8.53 -3.73
N ILE A 103 4.99 -8.05 -4.57
CA ILE A 103 4.11 -8.89 -5.37
C ILE A 103 4.93 -9.63 -6.43
N ILE A 104 5.76 -8.89 -7.17
CA ILE A 104 6.66 -9.46 -8.19
C ILE A 104 7.56 -10.54 -7.57
N ASP A 105 8.17 -10.26 -6.44
CA ASP A 105 9.08 -11.19 -5.77
C ASP A 105 8.35 -12.39 -5.17
N GLY A 106 7.14 -12.20 -4.64
CA GLY A 106 6.27 -13.29 -4.17
C GLY A 106 5.91 -14.27 -5.29
N ILE A 107 5.53 -13.76 -6.47
CA ILE A 107 5.25 -14.58 -7.66
C ILE A 107 6.51 -15.33 -8.12
N ARG A 108 7.68 -14.66 -8.15
CA ARG A 108 8.96 -15.30 -8.49
C ARG A 108 9.31 -16.45 -7.53
N LEU A 109 9.13 -16.24 -6.23
CA LEU A 109 9.39 -17.26 -5.21
C LEU A 109 8.43 -18.45 -5.30
N ALA A 110 7.21 -18.24 -5.78
CA ALA A 110 6.27 -19.31 -6.12
C ALA A 110 6.70 -20.09 -7.37
N ARG A 111 7.74 -19.65 -8.09
CA ARG A 111 8.18 -20.19 -9.40
C ARG A 111 7.08 -20.11 -10.47
N ALA A 112 6.12 -19.22 -10.28
CA ALA A 112 5.07 -18.98 -11.25
C ALA A 112 5.55 -18.01 -12.35
N HIS A 113 4.95 -18.14 -13.52
CA HIS A 113 5.23 -17.27 -14.67
C HIS A 113 4.03 -16.38 -14.93
N PRO A 114 4.05 -15.09 -14.50
CA PRO A 114 2.91 -14.21 -14.67
C PRO A 114 2.75 -13.76 -16.13
N VAL A 115 1.49 -13.61 -16.54
CA VAL A 115 1.12 -12.76 -17.67
C VAL A 115 1.02 -11.34 -17.13
N VAL A 116 1.99 -10.50 -17.46
CA VAL A 116 1.98 -9.10 -17.06
C VAL A 116 1.14 -8.32 -18.05
N VAL A 117 0.11 -7.65 -17.56
CA VAL A 117 -0.82 -6.84 -18.37
C VAL A 117 -0.53 -5.36 -18.20
N SER A 118 -0.91 -4.55 -19.20
CA SER A 118 -0.80 -3.10 -19.10
C SER A 118 -1.55 -2.57 -17.89
N HIS A 119 -1.02 -1.53 -17.28
CA HIS A 119 -1.58 -0.93 -16.07
C HIS A 119 -3.04 -0.52 -16.24
N LEU A 120 -3.91 -0.97 -15.31
CA LEU A 120 -5.36 -0.73 -15.28
C LEU A 120 -6.13 -1.23 -16.51
N ASP A 121 -5.53 -2.08 -17.35
CA ASP A 121 -6.16 -2.60 -18.58
C ASP A 121 -7.01 -3.85 -18.27
N THR A 122 -8.28 -3.64 -17.93
CA THR A 122 -9.24 -4.71 -17.66
C THR A 122 -9.48 -5.61 -18.89
N GLY A 123 -9.38 -5.06 -20.12
CA GLY A 123 -9.48 -5.83 -21.35
C GLY A 123 -8.34 -6.80 -21.52
N ALA A 124 -7.09 -6.36 -21.25
CA ALA A 124 -5.93 -7.23 -21.26
C ALA A 124 -6.00 -8.32 -20.18
N VAL A 125 -6.61 -8.04 -19.02
CA VAL A 125 -6.88 -9.04 -17.98
C VAL A 125 -7.84 -10.11 -18.52
N GLU A 126 -8.95 -9.72 -19.16
CA GLU A 126 -9.92 -10.67 -19.75
C GLU A 126 -9.28 -11.53 -20.84
N ASP A 127 -8.49 -10.92 -21.74
CA ASP A 127 -7.78 -11.64 -22.79
C ASP A 127 -6.78 -12.67 -22.22
N ALA A 128 -6.05 -12.30 -21.17
CA ALA A 128 -5.14 -13.20 -20.49
C ALA A 128 -5.86 -14.39 -19.82
N LEU A 129 -6.95 -14.12 -19.12
CA LEU A 129 -7.77 -15.16 -18.49
C LEU A 129 -8.36 -16.12 -19.53
N ARG A 130 -8.91 -15.58 -20.63
CA ARG A 130 -9.51 -16.35 -21.71
C ARG A 130 -8.49 -17.23 -22.43
N SER A 131 -7.33 -16.67 -22.80
CA SER A 131 -6.30 -17.39 -23.56
C SER A 131 -5.51 -18.38 -22.70
N GLY A 132 -5.37 -18.11 -21.40
CA GLY A 132 -4.64 -18.95 -20.45
C GLY A 132 -5.50 -20.03 -19.79
N ALA A 133 -6.83 -20.03 -20.02
CA ALA A 133 -7.74 -20.99 -19.41
C ALA A 133 -7.41 -22.43 -19.81
N ARG A 134 -7.24 -23.32 -18.81
CA ARG A 134 -7.08 -24.77 -18.97
C ARG A 134 -7.87 -25.45 -17.86
N LYS A 135 -8.47 -26.62 -18.15
CA LYS A 135 -9.38 -27.33 -17.23
C LYS A 135 -8.78 -27.60 -15.85
N ASP A 136 -7.47 -27.86 -15.80
CA ASP A 136 -6.77 -28.27 -14.56
C ASP A 136 -5.81 -27.19 -14.04
N ARG A 137 -5.96 -25.94 -14.49
CA ARG A 137 -5.11 -24.81 -14.14
C ARG A 137 -5.87 -23.81 -13.29
N ARG A 138 -5.38 -23.53 -12.07
CA ARG A 138 -5.90 -22.42 -11.28
C ARG A 138 -5.49 -21.08 -11.92
N ALA A 139 -6.35 -20.10 -11.84
CA ALA A 139 -6.09 -18.76 -12.35
C ALA A 139 -6.23 -17.73 -11.23
N TRP A 140 -5.37 -16.71 -11.26
CA TRP A 140 -5.31 -15.66 -10.26
C TRP A 140 -5.09 -14.31 -10.91
N VAL A 141 -5.84 -13.30 -10.49
CA VAL A 141 -5.58 -11.90 -10.78
C VAL A 141 -4.98 -11.26 -9.54
N VAL A 142 -3.84 -10.58 -9.70
CA VAL A 142 -3.13 -9.93 -8.59
C VAL A 142 -2.93 -8.46 -8.91
N THR A 143 -3.42 -7.58 -8.04
CA THR A 143 -3.35 -6.12 -8.24
C THR A 143 -3.25 -5.38 -6.91
N GLU A 144 -2.82 -4.11 -6.96
CA GLU A 144 -3.07 -3.16 -5.88
C GLU A 144 -4.45 -2.52 -6.06
N SER A 145 -5.12 -2.16 -4.98
CA SER A 145 -6.38 -1.40 -5.06
C SER A 145 -6.15 0.09 -5.28
N TYR A 146 -4.98 0.59 -4.82
CA TYR A 146 -4.57 1.98 -4.92
C TYR A 146 -3.06 2.06 -5.12
N PHE A 147 -2.65 2.45 -6.33
CA PHE A 147 -1.24 2.45 -6.73
C PHE A 147 -0.48 3.63 -6.15
N SER A 148 0.62 3.31 -5.48
CA SER A 148 1.36 4.25 -4.63
C SER A 148 2.02 5.40 -5.37
N MET A 149 2.37 5.23 -6.65
CA MET A 149 3.10 6.23 -7.43
C MET A 149 2.20 7.08 -8.30
N ASP A 150 1.09 6.53 -8.77
CA ASP A 150 0.18 7.16 -9.72
C ASP A 150 -1.11 7.66 -9.05
N ALA A 151 -1.39 7.21 -7.82
CA ALA A 151 -2.57 7.58 -7.04
C ALA A 151 -3.89 7.23 -7.76
N ASP A 152 -3.89 6.13 -8.50
CA ASP A 152 -5.01 5.62 -9.26
C ASP A 152 -5.42 4.22 -8.78
N SER A 153 -6.49 3.69 -9.35
CA SER A 153 -7.14 2.46 -8.88
C SER A 153 -7.73 1.68 -10.04
N PRO A 154 -7.66 0.34 -10.02
CA PRO A 154 -8.40 -0.49 -10.96
C PRO A 154 -9.90 -0.47 -10.66
N ASP A 155 -10.69 -0.83 -11.65
CA ASP A 155 -12.09 -1.18 -11.44
C ASP A 155 -12.19 -2.59 -10.81
N LEU A 156 -12.17 -2.63 -9.47
CA LEU A 156 -12.22 -3.87 -8.71
C LEU A 156 -13.52 -4.66 -8.94
N ALA A 157 -14.63 -3.96 -9.19
CA ALA A 157 -15.91 -4.63 -9.49
C ALA A 157 -15.84 -5.34 -10.84
N ALA A 158 -15.29 -4.70 -11.87
CA ALA A 158 -15.06 -5.33 -13.16
C ALA A 158 -14.06 -6.50 -13.06
N LEU A 159 -12.95 -6.33 -12.31
CA LEU A 159 -11.99 -7.43 -12.08
C LEU A 159 -12.64 -8.62 -11.36
N ARG A 160 -13.47 -8.39 -10.34
CA ARG A 160 -14.21 -9.47 -9.66
C ARG A 160 -15.14 -10.20 -10.62
N ALA A 161 -15.91 -9.45 -11.41
CA ALA A 161 -16.81 -10.04 -12.40
C ALA A 161 -16.06 -10.89 -13.46
N LEU A 162 -14.85 -10.46 -13.86
CA LEU A 162 -13.99 -11.26 -14.74
C LEU A 162 -13.51 -12.53 -14.04
N CYS A 163 -13.02 -12.41 -12.81
CA CYS A 163 -12.57 -13.57 -12.02
C CYS A 163 -13.69 -14.59 -11.85
N ASP A 164 -14.90 -14.15 -11.51
CA ASP A 164 -16.08 -15.04 -11.36
C ASP A 164 -16.42 -15.76 -12.65
N ARG A 165 -16.42 -15.03 -13.78
CA ARG A 165 -16.72 -15.58 -15.11
C ARG A 165 -15.73 -16.64 -15.57
N HIS A 166 -14.46 -16.48 -15.20
CA HIS A 166 -13.36 -17.35 -15.61
C HIS A 166 -12.90 -18.34 -14.53
N GLY A 167 -13.57 -18.37 -13.36
CA GLY A 167 -13.19 -19.23 -12.24
C GLY A 167 -11.81 -18.90 -11.67
N ALA A 168 -11.42 -17.62 -11.70
CA ALA A 168 -10.15 -17.14 -11.16
C ALA A 168 -10.32 -16.56 -9.75
N GLY A 169 -9.26 -16.61 -8.93
CA GLY A 169 -9.20 -15.87 -7.67
C GLY A 169 -8.67 -14.45 -7.87
N LEU A 170 -9.07 -13.53 -6.99
CA LEU A 170 -8.63 -12.15 -6.95
C LEU A 170 -7.83 -11.89 -5.67
N LEU A 171 -6.58 -11.47 -5.80
CA LEU A 171 -5.70 -11.08 -4.68
C LEU A 171 -5.43 -9.59 -4.75
N VAL A 172 -5.71 -8.86 -3.67
CA VAL A 172 -5.64 -7.39 -3.67
C VAL A 172 -4.72 -6.88 -2.57
N ASP A 173 -3.73 -6.07 -2.95
CA ASP A 173 -2.94 -5.29 -1.98
C ASP A 173 -3.64 -3.95 -1.72
N GLU A 174 -4.08 -3.77 -0.48
CA GLU A 174 -4.76 -2.58 0.03
C GLU A 174 -3.85 -1.72 0.93
N ALA A 175 -2.55 -1.91 0.88
CA ALA A 175 -1.60 -1.27 1.79
C ALA A 175 -1.67 0.27 1.78
N HIS A 176 -2.10 0.88 0.70
CA HIS A 176 -2.28 2.34 0.57
C HIS A 176 -3.74 2.79 0.74
N ALA A 177 -4.70 1.87 0.80
CA ALA A 177 -6.12 2.19 0.90
C ALA A 177 -6.69 1.98 2.31
N LEU A 178 -6.33 0.88 2.98
CA LEU A 178 -6.81 0.57 4.33
C LEU A 178 -6.42 1.66 5.34
N GLY A 179 -7.39 2.07 6.14
CA GLY A 179 -7.31 3.17 7.10
C GLY A 179 -7.73 4.52 6.53
N VAL A 180 -7.72 4.70 5.18
CA VAL A 180 -7.92 6.01 4.55
C VAL A 180 -9.05 6.03 3.55
N LEU A 181 -9.09 5.06 2.63
CA LEU A 181 -10.05 5.03 1.52
C LEU A 181 -11.18 4.04 1.79
N GLY A 182 -12.28 4.23 1.08
CA GLY A 182 -13.47 3.42 1.21
C GLY A 182 -14.32 3.73 2.45
N PRO A 183 -15.47 3.04 2.63
CA PRO A 183 -16.37 3.25 3.75
C PRO A 183 -15.66 2.94 5.07
N GLU A 184 -15.67 3.89 6.00
CA GLU A 184 -15.01 3.78 7.31
C GLU A 184 -13.49 3.49 7.23
N GLY A 185 -12.83 3.74 6.06
CA GLY A 185 -11.43 3.40 5.83
C GLY A 185 -11.17 1.91 5.57
N ARG A 186 -12.20 1.12 5.26
CA ARG A 186 -12.10 -0.33 5.03
C ARG A 186 -11.53 -0.73 3.65
N GLY A 187 -10.99 0.24 2.92
CA GLY A 187 -10.33 0.00 1.64
C GLY A 187 -11.27 0.07 0.43
N LEU A 188 -10.68 -0.06 -0.73
CA LEU A 188 -11.38 0.09 -2.01
C LEU A 188 -12.11 -1.18 -2.44
N ALA A 189 -11.70 -2.36 -1.99
CA ALA A 189 -12.48 -3.57 -2.17
C ALA A 189 -13.85 -3.46 -1.47
N ALA A 190 -13.86 -2.94 -0.24
CA ALA A 190 -15.11 -2.65 0.48
C ALA A 190 -15.95 -1.57 -0.20
N ALA A 191 -15.32 -0.53 -0.77
CA ALA A 191 -16.01 0.51 -1.53
C ALA A 191 -16.67 -0.04 -2.81
N ALA A 192 -16.04 -1.00 -3.47
CA ALA A 192 -16.55 -1.67 -4.66
C ALA A 192 -17.55 -2.79 -4.35
N GLY A 193 -17.78 -3.13 -3.07
CA GLY A 193 -18.61 -4.27 -2.67
C GLY A 193 -18.00 -5.62 -3.08
N VAL A 194 -16.68 -5.70 -3.18
CA VAL A 194 -15.94 -6.88 -3.66
C VAL A 194 -15.33 -7.62 -2.47
N ALA A 195 -15.43 -8.95 -2.51
CA ALA A 195 -14.74 -9.85 -1.58
C ALA A 195 -13.62 -10.60 -2.34
N PRO A 196 -12.37 -10.13 -2.28
CA PRO A 196 -11.22 -10.87 -2.81
C PRO A 196 -10.94 -12.14 -1.99
N GLU A 197 -10.28 -13.13 -2.58
CA GLU A 197 -9.83 -14.32 -1.86
C GLU A 197 -8.79 -13.98 -0.78
N ALA A 198 -7.97 -12.94 -1.02
CA ALA A 198 -7.10 -12.38 -0.01
C ALA A 198 -6.93 -10.85 -0.17
N ILE A 199 -6.83 -10.17 0.96
CA ILE A 199 -6.46 -8.76 1.04
C ILE A 199 -5.16 -8.65 1.85
N VAL A 200 -4.18 -7.92 1.32
CA VAL A 200 -2.98 -7.55 2.07
C VAL A 200 -3.12 -6.14 2.60
N GLY A 201 -2.90 -5.95 3.88
CA GLY A 201 -2.89 -4.64 4.52
C GLY A 201 -1.60 -4.38 5.29
N THR A 202 -1.33 -3.13 5.62
CA THR A 202 -0.15 -2.76 6.43
C THR A 202 -0.53 -1.83 7.57
N LEU A 203 0.13 -2.04 8.71
CA LEU A 203 0.06 -1.15 9.86
C LEU A 203 1.08 -0.01 9.79
N GLY A 204 2.09 -0.14 8.92
CA GLY A 204 3.22 0.79 8.81
C GLY A 204 2.94 2.06 8.00
N LYS A 205 1.71 2.30 7.57
CA LYS A 205 1.30 3.49 6.80
C LYS A 205 0.21 4.26 7.55
N ALA A 206 -1.05 4.16 7.15
CA ALA A 206 -2.15 4.90 7.74
C ALA A 206 -2.23 4.77 9.27
N PHE A 207 -1.98 3.59 9.80
CA PHE A 207 -2.08 3.33 11.24
C PHE A 207 -0.86 3.79 12.06
N GLY A 208 0.21 4.28 11.43
CA GLY A 208 1.39 4.78 12.14
C GLY A 208 2.04 3.76 13.09
N ALA A 209 1.88 2.46 12.81
CA ALA A 209 2.40 1.36 13.63
C ALA A 209 3.44 0.54 12.85
N SER A 210 3.64 -0.72 13.20
CA SER A 210 4.57 -1.60 12.51
C SER A 210 3.91 -2.96 12.25
N GLY A 211 4.28 -3.59 11.12
CA GLY A 211 3.74 -4.87 10.71
C GLY A 211 2.76 -4.75 9.55
N ALA A 212 2.21 -5.88 9.19
CA ALA A 212 1.22 -6.04 8.13
C ALA A 212 0.34 -7.24 8.40
N PHE A 213 -0.65 -7.47 7.56
CA PHE A 213 -1.57 -8.57 7.73
C PHE A 213 -2.14 -9.04 6.38
N VAL A 214 -2.57 -10.29 6.36
CA VAL A 214 -3.40 -10.86 5.29
C VAL A 214 -4.77 -11.14 5.88
N LEU A 215 -5.81 -10.75 5.17
CA LEU A 215 -7.22 -11.07 5.45
C LEU A 215 -7.70 -12.11 4.45
N GLY A 216 -8.59 -13.00 4.87
CA GLY A 216 -9.23 -13.97 3.99
C GLY A 216 -10.11 -14.96 4.77
N CYS A 217 -10.56 -16.01 4.09
CA CYS A 217 -11.31 -17.08 4.76
C CYS A 217 -10.40 -17.85 5.75
N GLN A 218 -11.01 -18.49 6.74
CA GLN A 218 -10.25 -19.22 7.78
C GLN A 218 -9.32 -20.29 7.18
N THR A 219 -9.77 -20.98 6.14
CA THR A 219 -8.95 -22.00 5.43
C THR A 219 -7.68 -21.40 4.84
N LEU A 220 -7.74 -20.18 4.26
CA LEU A 220 -6.56 -19.47 3.77
C LEU A 220 -5.62 -19.12 4.93
N ILE A 221 -6.17 -18.59 6.02
CA ILE A 221 -5.38 -18.20 7.20
C ILE A 221 -4.65 -19.44 7.78
N ASP A 222 -5.33 -20.57 7.92
CA ASP A 222 -4.73 -21.83 8.40
C ASP A 222 -3.66 -22.36 7.43
N TRP A 223 -3.87 -22.17 6.13
CA TRP A 223 -2.87 -22.52 5.13
C TRP A 223 -1.62 -21.64 5.26
N LEU A 224 -1.78 -20.32 5.37
CA LEU A 224 -0.67 -19.39 5.53
C LEU A 224 0.08 -19.60 6.84
N TRP A 225 -0.62 -19.88 7.94
CA TRP A 225 -0.02 -20.24 9.22
C TRP A 225 0.99 -21.36 9.09
N ASN A 226 0.71 -22.36 8.24
CA ASN A 226 1.56 -23.53 8.05
C ASN A 226 2.55 -23.41 6.88
N ARG A 227 2.32 -22.54 5.90
CA ARG A 227 3.05 -22.55 4.62
C ARG A 227 3.73 -21.23 4.27
N ALA A 228 3.29 -20.09 4.78
CA ALA A 228 3.90 -18.80 4.47
C ALA A 228 5.30 -18.72 5.10
N ARG A 229 6.34 -18.90 4.30
CA ARG A 229 7.73 -18.99 4.80
C ARG A 229 8.20 -17.73 5.53
N SER A 230 7.78 -16.55 5.08
CA SER A 230 8.08 -15.27 5.74
C SER A 230 7.39 -15.12 7.11
N PHE A 231 6.38 -15.93 7.41
CA PHE A 231 5.74 -16.06 8.71
C PHE A 231 6.36 -17.19 9.53
N VAL A 232 6.39 -18.42 8.99
CA VAL A 232 6.84 -19.63 9.69
C VAL A 232 8.26 -19.50 10.21
N PHE A 233 9.18 -18.97 9.39
CA PHE A 233 10.62 -18.89 9.69
C PHE A 233 11.04 -17.50 10.17
N SER A 234 10.09 -16.69 10.64
CA SER A 234 10.34 -15.37 11.22
C SER A 234 9.98 -15.36 12.70
N THR A 235 10.78 -14.70 13.52
CA THR A 235 10.36 -14.36 14.88
C THR A 235 9.10 -13.49 14.83
N GLY A 236 8.13 -13.78 15.70
CA GLY A 236 6.88 -13.04 15.75
C GLY A 236 7.08 -11.54 15.98
N THR A 237 6.14 -10.74 15.51
CA THR A 237 6.09 -9.30 15.76
C THR A 237 6.11 -9.01 17.27
N SER A 238 6.72 -7.89 17.66
CA SER A 238 6.69 -7.44 19.06
C SER A 238 5.25 -7.37 19.61
N PRO A 239 4.96 -7.97 20.77
CA PRO A 239 3.65 -7.87 21.40
C PRO A 239 3.23 -6.42 21.67
N ALA A 240 4.17 -5.55 22.10
CA ALA A 240 3.91 -4.12 22.29
C ALA A 240 3.49 -3.44 20.98
N LEU A 241 4.12 -3.80 19.85
CA LEU A 241 3.74 -3.28 18.52
C LEU A 241 2.38 -3.84 18.07
N ALA A 242 2.06 -5.09 18.38
CA ALA A 242 0.74 -5.66 18.09
C ALA A 242 -0.37 -4.97 18.91
N ALA A 243 -0.15 -4.75 20.21
CA ALA A 243 -1.07 -3.98 21.06
C ALA A 243 -1.25 -2.54 20.55
N THR A 244 -0.14 -1.88 20.15
CA THR A 244 -0.17 -0.55 19.54
C THR A 244 -0.98 -0.56 18.25
N GLY A 245 -0.73 -1.53 17.35
CA GLY A 245 -1.49 -1.68 16.11
C GLY A 245 -2.98 -1.79 16.34
N ARG A 246 -3.42 -2.60 17.34
CA ARG A 246 -4.83 -2.71 17.72
C ARG A 246 -5.42 -1.39 18.19
N ALA A 247 -4.69 -0.65 19.02
CA ALA A 247 -5.14 0.67 19.49
C ALA A 247 -5.25 1.67 18.31
N ARG A 248 -4.30 1.65 17.36
CA ARG A 248 -4.34 2.51 16.17
C ARG A 248 -5.50 2.18 15.23
N VAL A 249 -5.82 0.90 15.05
CA VAL A 249 -7.01 0.48 14.30
C VAL A 249 -8.28 1.03 14.96
N ALA A 250 -8.42 0.88 16.27
CA ALA A 250 -9.55 1.45 17.01
C ALA A 250 -9.62 2.98 16.92
N GLN A 251 -8.47 3.67 17.00
CA GLN A 251 -8.37 5.12 16.86
C GLN A 251 -8.76 5.57 15.45
N ALA A 252 -8.30 4.89 14.42
CA ALA A 252 -8.67 5.20 13.02
C ALA A 252 -10.17 5.08 12.76
N GLN A 253 -10.84 4.16 13.45
CA GLN A 253 -12.32 4.02 13.42
C GLN A 253 -13.01 5.16 14.17
N ALA A 254 -12.51 5.50 15.36
CA ALA A 254 -13.12 6.52 16.22
C ALA A 254 -12.88 7.96 15.73
N GLU A 255 -11.84 8.20 14.93
CA GLU A 255 -11.41 9.52 14.48
C GLU A 255 -11.50 9.67 12.95
N PRO A 256 -12.69 9.57 12.32
CA PRO A 256 -12.86 9.65 10.86
C PRO A 256 -12.35 10.97 10.26
N TRP A 257 -12.35 12.05 11.04
CA TRP A 257 -11.86 13.35 10.64
C TRP A 257 -10.42 13.32 10.11
N ARG A 258 -9.59 12.36 10.57
CA ARG A 258 -8.19 12.27 10.12
C ARG A 258 -8.10 11.91 8.64
N ARG A 259 -8.83 10.88 8.20
CA ARG A 259 -8.85 10.48 6.78
C ARG A 259 -9.52 11.54 5.90
N GLU A 260 -10.62 12.13 6.40
CA GLU A 260 -11.33 13.20 5.69
C GLU A 260 -10.43 14.41 5.47
N ARG A 261 -9.70 14.84 6.50
CA ARG A 261 -8.74 15.94 6.42
C ARG A 261 -7.59 15.64 5.44
N ALA A 262 -6.98 14.45 5.53
CA ALA A 262 -5.90 14.08 4.61
C ALA A 262 -6.35 14.09 3.14
N ILE A 263 -7.54 13.57 2.86
CA ILE A 263 -8.14 13.58 1.52
C ILE A 263 -8.48 15.00 1.08
N ALA A 264 -9.10 15.81 1.92
CA ALA A 264 -9.46 17.20 1.58
C ALA A 264 -8.22 18.05 1.24
N LEU A 265 -7.15 17.93 2.02
CA LEU A 265 -5.88 18.63 1.76
C LEU A 265 -5.23 18.14 0.45
N ALA A 266 -5.31 16.84 0.15
CA ALA A 266 -4.80 16.30 -1.10
C ALA A 266 -5.58 16.83 -2.31
N GLU A 267 -6.91 16.89 -2.24
CA GLU A 267 -7.74 17.45 -3.30
C GLU A 267 -7.46 18.95 -3.50
N ARG A 268 -7.31 19.72 -2.42
CA ARG A 268 -6.90 21.12 -2.49
C ARG A 268 -5.56 21.28 -3.22
N LEU A 269 -4.55 20.48 -2.87
CA LEU A 269 -3.25 20.50 -3.52
C LEU A 269 -3.35 20.12 -5.00
N ARG A 270 -4.08 19.06 -5.31
CA ARG A 270 -4.29 18.57 -6.68
C ARG A 270 -4.97 19.62 -7.55
N ALA A 271 -6.05 20.22 -7.05
CA ALA A 271 -6.76 21.28 -7.75
C ALA A 271 -5.88 22.52 -7.97
N GLY A 272 -5.11 22.92 -6.96
CA GLY A 272 -4.18 24.04 -7.06
C GLY A 272 -3.07 23.82 -8.08
N LEU A 273 -2.46 22.63 -8.12
CA LEU A 273 -1.45 22.27 -9.12
C LEU A 273 -2.04 22.29 -10.55
N ARG A 274 -3.23 21.72 -10.74
CA ARG A 274 -3.93 21.74 -12.03
C ARG A 274 -4.27 23.17 -12.48
N ALA A 275 -4.70 24.02 -11.58
CA ALA A 275 -4.97 25.44 -11.87
C ALA A 275 -3.72 26.23 -12.29
N LEU A 276 -2.53 25.77 -11.88
CA LEU A 276 -1.23 26.30 -12.31
C LEU A 276 -0.73 25.67 -13.62
N GLY A 277 -1.51 24.79 -14.27
CA GLY A 277 -1.13 24.12 -15.52
C GLY A 277 -0.26 22.86 -15.30
N HIS A 278 -0.06 22.41 -14.08
CA HIS A 278 0.71 21.21 -13.80
C HIS A 278 -0.13 19.93 -13.88
N SER A 279 0.50 18.82 -14.28
CA SER A 279 -0.11 17.50 -14.27
C SER A 279 -0.10 16.93 -12.85
N ALA A 280 -1.29 16.74 -12.27
CA ALA A 280 -1.51 16.12 -10.97
C ALA A 280 -2.71 15.15 -11.06
N PRO A 281 -2.52 13.94 -11.61
CA PRO A 281 -3.59 12.94 -11.77
C PRO A 281 -3.97 12.26 -10.45
N GLY A 282 -4.88 11.29 -10.55
CA GLY A 282 -5.27 10.39 -9.47
C GLY A 282 -6.28 10.99 -8.50
N HIS A 283 -6.44 10.33 -7.36
CA HIS A 283 -7.38 10.67 -6.27
C HIS A 283 -6.77 10.34 -4.89
N GLY A 284 -7.53 10.54 -3.81
CA GLY A 284 -7.12 10.13 -2.45
C GLY A 284 -5.94 10.93 -1.91
N PRO A 285 -5.24 10.42 -0.86
CA PRO A 285 -4.26 11.19 -0.10
C PRO A 285 -2.91 11.40 -0.81
N ILE A 286 -2.64 10.70 -1.91
CA ILE A 286 -1.41 10.83 -2.69
C ILE A 286 -1.65 11.79 -3.86
N VAL A 287 -0.74 12.74 -4.06
CA VAL A 287 -0.80 13.71 -5.16
C VAL A 287 0.51 13.63 -5.94
N PRO A 288 0.54 12.98 -7.11
CA PRO A 288 1.71 12.97 -7.98
C PRO A 288 1.75 14.27 -8.79
N TRP A 289 2.79 15.08 -8.59
CA TRP A 289 3.10 16.22 -9.45
C TRP A 289 4.07 15.77 -10.53
N ILE A 290 3.56 15.47 -11.73
CA ILE A 290 4.35 14.93 -12.84
C ILE A 290 5.17 16.06 -13.47
N LEU A 291 6.50 15.89 -13.49
CA LEU A 291 7.47 16.88 -13.98
C LEU A 291 8.21 16.40 -15.25
N GLY A 292 8.05 15.12 -15.59
CA GLY A 292 8.61 14.50 -16.78
C GLY A 292 10.06 14.06 -16.58
N SER A 293 11.03 14.97 -16.64
CA SER A 293 12.46 14.63 -16.56
C SER A 293 13.01 14.59 -15.13
N GLU A 294 14.08 13.81 -14.94
CA GLU A 294 14.77 13.71 -13.64
C GLU A 294 15.33 15.06 -13.17
N PRO A 295 15.97 15.91 -14.03
CA PRO A 295 16.45 17.22 -13.61
C PRO A 295 15.34 18.13 -13.08
N ARG A 296 14.18 18.20 -13.74
CA ARG A 296 13.04 19.01 -13.28
C ARG A 296 12.50 18.51 -11.95
N ALA A 297 12.40 17.19 -11.76
CA ALA A 297 11.95 16.65 -10.48
C ALA A 297 12.94 16.94 -9.34
N LEU A 298 14.26 16.91 -9.62
CA LEU A 298 15.29 17.27 -8.63
C LEU A 298 15.29 18.77 -8.31
N GLU A 299 15.08 19.63 -9.31
CA GLU A 299 14.92 21.08 -9.13
C GLU A 299 13.73 21.39 -8.25
N ALA A 300 12.56 20.80 -8.52
CA ALA A 300 11.36 20.99 -7.72
C ALA A 300 11.56 20.49 -6.28
N ALA A 301 12.19 19.34 -6.08
CA ALA A 301 12.49 18.84 -4.73
C ALA A 301 13.42 19.78 -3.95
N ARG A 302 14.44 20.39 -4.63
CA ARG A 302 15.33 21.37 -4.03
C ARG A 302 14.57 22.65 -3.66
N ALA A 303 13.77 23.20 -4.59
CA ALA A 303 13.00 24.42 -4.33
C ALA A 303 11.98 24.26 -3.19
N LEU A 304 11.38 23.08 -3.06
CA LEU A 304 10.54 22.74 -1.91
C LEU A 304 11.36 22.67 -0.61
N GLY A 305 12.53 22.01 -0.64
CA GLY A 305 13.44 21.95 0.52
C GLY A 305 13.91 23.33 0.98
N ASP A 306 14.26 24.21 0.05
CA ASP A 306 14.67 25.60 0.35
C ASP A 306 13.52 26.41 0.98
N ALA A 307 12.28 26.02 0.75
CA ALA A 307 11.08 26.59 1.38
C ALA A 307 10.69 25.86 2.70
N GLY A 308 11.50 24.93 3.20
CA GLY A 308 11.21 24.14 4.40
C GLY A 308 10.17 23.03 4.21
N LEU A 309 9.85 22.66 2.96
CA LEU A 309 8.85 21.66 2.60
C LEU A 309 9.54 20.36 2.15
N HIS A 310 9.54 19.35 3.01
CA HIS A 310 10.25 18.10 2.73
C HIS A 310 9.48 17.17 1.79
N ALA A 311 9.86 17.16 0.51
CA ALA A 311 9.31 16.27 -0.50
C ALA A 311 10.42 15.64 -1.36
N VAL A 312 10.20 14.40 -1.83
CA VAL A 312 11.22 13.62 -2.52
C VAL A 312 10.87 13.47 -4.00
N ALA A 313 11.87 13.66 -4.85
CA ALA A 313 11.76 13.37 -6.29
C ALA A 313 11.77 11.86 -6.54
N ILE A 314 10.70 11.36 -7.15
CA ILE A 314 10.58 9.97 -7.61
C ILE A 314 11.03 9.92 -9.08
N ARG A 315 11.92 8.99 -9.38
CA ARG A 315 12.62 8.89 -10.67
C ARG A 315 12.78 7.44 -11.09
N PRO A 316 13.12 7.14 -12.35
CA PRO A 316 13.48 5.79 -12.76
C PRO A 316 14.57 5.17 -11.85
N PRO A 317 14.51 3.86 -11.58
CA PRO A 317 13.58 2.87 -12.13
C PRO A 317 12.24 2.74 -11.36
N THR A 318 11.96 3.58 -10.35
CA THR A 318 10.72 3.51 -9.55
C THR A 318 9.49 3.89 -10.36
N VAL A 319 9.65 4.80 -11.31
CA VAL A 319 8.63 5.21 -12.29
C VAL A 319 9.23 5.12 -13.70
N PRO A 320 8.42 5.01 -14.76
CA PRO A 320 8.92 4.96 -16.13
C PRO A 320 9.74 6.20 -16.51
N PRO A 321 10.70 6.09 -17.46
CA PRO A 321 11.39 7.24 -18.03
C PRO A 321 10.41 8.29 -18.58
N GLY A 322 10.70 9.57 -18.35
CA GLY A 322 9.84 10.67 -18.79
C GLY A 322 8.64 10.94 -17.87
N THR A 323 8.52 10.24 -16.72
CA THR A 323 7.42 10.39 -15.77
C THR A 323 7.90 10.73 -14.36
N SER A 324 9.12 11.28 -14.23
CA SER A 324 9.67 11.73 -12.95
C SER A 324 8.76 12.77 -12.29
N ARG A 325 8.61 12.69 -10.98
CA ARG A 325 7.60 13.45 -10.24
C ARG A 325 8.02 13.77 -8.82
N ILE A 326 7.36 14.76 -8.23
CA ILE A 326 7.25 14.84 -6.77
C ILE A 326 5.99 14.05 -6.38
N ARG A 327 6.13 13.11 -5.46
CA ARG A 327 4.98 12.38 -4.90
C ARG A 327 4.68 12.93 -3.52
N PHE A 328 3.66 13.76 -3.43
CA PHE A 328 3.15 14.20 -2.14
C PHE A 328 2.24 13.15 -1.54
N ALA A 329 2.36 12.93 -0.25
CA ALA A 329 1.44 12.15 0.55
C ALA A 329 0.89 13.06 1.67
N MET A 330 -0.39 13.38 1.58
CA MET A 330 -1.02 14.24 2.57
C MET A 330 -1.39 13.45 3.81
N THR A 331 -1.18 14.06 4.96
CA THR A 331 -1.50 13.47 6.27
C THR A 331 -2.46 14.39 7.03
N ALA A 332 -3.16 13.85 8.03
CA ALA A 332 -4.02 14.64 8.91
C ALA A 332 -3.28 15.74 9.70
N ARG A 333 -1.93 15.64 9.76
CA ARG A 333 -1.09 16.63 10.45
C ARG A 333 -0.78 17.85 9.60
N HIS A 334 -0.90 17.77 8.28
CA HIS A 334 -0.73 18.92 7.41
C HIS A 334 -1.83 19.96 7.63
N ARG A 335 -1.49 21.20 7.32
CA ARG A 335 -2.39 22.35 7.38
C ARG A 335 -2.59 22.92 5.99
N GLU A 336 -3.55 23.81 5.84
CA GLU A 336 -3.80 24.51 4.56
C GLU A 336 -2.62 25.37 4.15
N GLU A 337 -1.96 26.01 5.11
CA GLU A 337 -0.76 26.82 4.87
C GLU A 337 0.40 25.99 4.29
N ASP A 338 0.52 24.72 4.68
CA ASP A 338 1.54 23.81 4.12
C ASP A 338 1.24 23.54 2.63
N VAL A 339 -0.04 23.39 2.27
CA VAL A 339 -0.49 23.24 0.87
C VAL A 339 -0.22 24.52 0.09
N ASP A 340 -0.55 25.69 0.66
CA ASP A 340 -0.32 26.99 0.03
C ASP A 340 1.18 27.24 -0.21
N GLY A 341 2.04 26.81 0.70
CA GLY A 341 3.49 26.82 0.53
C GLY A 341 3.95 26.00 -0.68
N VAL A 342 3.44 24.78 -0.84
CA VAL A 342 3.73 23.94 -2.02
C VAL A 342 3.27 24.64 -3.31
N LEU A 343 2.06 25.20 -3.34
CA LEU A 343 1.53 25.89 -4.51
C LEU A 343 2.32 27.17 -4.85
N ALA A 344 2.84 27.86 -3.84
CA ALA A 344 3.70 29.03 -4.07
C ALA A 344 5.03 28.62 -4.74
N VAL A 345 5.62 27.48 -4.39
CA VAL A 345 6.81 26.93 -5.07
C VAL A 345 6.44 26.48 -6.49
N ALA A 346 5.33 25.74 -6.65
CA ALA A 346 4.89 25.26 -7.96
C ALA A 346 4.66 26.39 -8.96
N ARG A 347 4.10 27.54 -8.52
CA ARG A 347 3.90 28.73 -9.35
C ARG A 347 5.20 29.30 -9.92
N LYS A 348 6.33 29.16 -9.24
CA LYS A 348 7.63 29.65 -9.71
C LYS A 348 8.29 28.70 -10.72
N LEU A 349 7.79 27.45 -10.81
CA LEU A 349 8.30 26.41 -11.68
C LEU A 349 7.36 26.09 -12.87
N ALA A 350 6.30 26.88 -13.02
CA ALA A 350 5.31 26.80 -14.11
C ALA A 350 5.87 27.29 -15.45
#